data_619ff487e495720168ab090fc541cf7e
#
_entry.id   619ff487e495720168ab090fc541cf7e
#
_cell.length_a   1.000
_cell.length_b   1.000
_cell.length_c   1.000
_cell.angle_alpha   90.00
_cell.angle_beta   90.00
_cell.angle_gamma   90.00
#
_symmetry.space_group_name_H-M   'P 1'
#
loop_
_entity.id
_entity.type
_entity.pdbx_description
1 polymer ?
#
loop_
_entity_poly.entity_id
_entity_poly.type
_entity_poly.pdbx_seq_one_letter_code
_entity_poly.pdbx_strand_id
1 'polypeptide(L)'
;MSTQHHDSPKSEVLTDVEIAQAHTLEPISTIAFKAGISEDALIPYGKYMAKVDPSLVKDDKQGKIILVTGVSPTPAGEGKSTTLIGLTDAFTNLGKNAIVALREPSLGPVMGLKGGAAGGGYSQVVPMENINLHFTGDFHAITSANLSLIHI
;
A
#
# COMPACT_ATOMS: atom_id res chain seq x y z
N MET A 1 -24.55 -19.73 -45.06
CA MET A 1 -24.59 -19.86 -43.59
C MET A 1 -23.49 -18.97 -43.03
N SER A 2 -23.86 -17.79 -42.58
CA SER A 2 -22.93 -16.79 -42.06
C SER A 2 -22.90 -16.94 -40.52
N THR A 3 -21.78 -17.41 -39.97
CA THR A 3 -21.55 -17.52 -38.54
C THR A 3 -21.22 -16.13 -38.02
N GLN A 4 -22.18 -15.49 -37.37
CA GLN A 4 -21.94 -14.27 -36.58
C GLN A 4 -21.12 -14.66 -35.32
N HIS A 5 -19.88 -14.27 -35.30
CA HIS A 5 -19.09 -14.21 -34.06
C HIS A 5 -19.71 -13.14 -33.15
N HIS A 6 -20.33 -13.56 -32.08
CA HIS A 6 -20.70 -12.68 -30.97
C HIS A 6 -19.40 -12.34 -30.20
N ASP A 7 -18.81 -11.20 -30.53
CA ASP A 7 -17.79 -10.59 -29.71
C ASP A 7 -18.48 -10.05 -28.44
N SER A 8 -18.36 -10.81 -27.36
CA SER A 8 -18.70 -10.31 -26.03
C SER A 8 -17.73 -9.19 -25.68
N PRO A 9 -18.19 -8.04 -25.18
CA PRO A 9 -17.29 -6.95 -24.80
C PRO A 9 -16.34 -7.50 -23.70
N LYS A 10 -15.03 -7.55 -23.99
CA LYS A 10 -14.02 -7.81 -23.00
C LYS A 10 -14.16 -6.70 -21.97
N SER A 11 -14.58 -7.04 -20.75
CA SER A 11 -14.51 -6.12 -19.62
C SER A 11 -13.05 -5.70 -19.51
N GLU A 12 -12.78 -4.43 -19.80
CA GLU A 12 -11.44 -3.85 -19.71
C GLU A 12 -11.01 -3.95 -18.24
N VAL A 13 -9.98 -4.73 -17.97
CA VAL A 13 -9.45 -4.90 -16.61
C VAL A 13 -8.66 -3.64 -16.29
N LEU A 14 -9.11 -2.89 -15.29
CA LEU A 14 -8.45 -1.67 -14.85
C LEU A 14 -7.03 -1.95 -14.34
N THR A 15 -6.13 -1.04 -14.62
CA THR A 15 -4.77 -1.06 -14.07
C THR A 15 -4.76 -0.71 -12.57
N ASP A 16 -3.69 -1.08 -11.86
CA ASP A 16 -3.53 -0.75 -10.43
C ASP A 16 -3.67 0.75 -10.16
N VAL A 17 -3.14 1.59 -11.05
CA VAL A 17 -3.23 3.06 -10.95
C VAL A 17 -4.66 3.54 -11.13
N GLU A 18 -5.38 3.04 -12.12
CA GLU A 18 -6.78 3.41 -12.36
C GLU A 18 -7.67 3.02 -11.18
N ILE A 19 -7.44 1.85 -10.59
CA ILE A 19 -8.17 1.40 -9.39
C ILE A 19 -7.86 2.33 -8.21
N ALA A 20 -6.58 2.68 -7.98
CA ALA A 20 -6.18 3.58 -6.90
C ALA A 20 -6.79 4.98 -7.05
N GLN A 21 -6.78 5.53 -8.28
CA GLN A 21 -7.31 6.86 -8.57
C GLN A 21 -8.84 6.94 -8.52
N ALA A 22 -9.53 5.84 -8.80
CA ALA A 22 -10.98 5.77 -8.67
C ALA A 22 -11.47 5.73 -7.21
N HIS A 23 -10.57 5.44 -6.25
CA HIS A 23 -10.93 5.35 -4.84
C HIS A 23 -10.98 6.72 -4.15
N THR A 24 -12.02 6.95 -3.33
CA THR A 24 -12.13 8.18 -2.52
C THR A 24 -11.33 8.02 -1.23
N LEU A 25 -10.27 8.81 -1.08
CA LEU A 25 -9.40 8.76 0.08
C LEU A 25 -10.05 9.36 1.32
N GLU A 26 -9.95 8.67 2.45
CA GLU A 26 -10.31 9.21 3.76
C GLU A 26 -9.10 9.93 4.39
N PRO A 27 -9.32 10.99 5.21
CA PRO A 27 -8.25 11.61 5.98
C PRO A 27 -7.54 10.62 6.89
N ILE A 28 -6.22 10.75 7.03
CA ILE A 28 -5.43 9.81 7.84
C ILE A 28 -5.82 9.81 9.32
N SER A 29 -6.28 10.93 9.86
CA SER A 29 -6.81 11.00 11.21
C SER A 29 -8.03 10.10 11.42
N THR A 30 -8.91 10.01 10.42
CA THR A 30 -10.08 9.10 10.46
C THR A 30 -9.63 7.63 10.46
N ILE A 31 -8.64 7.29 9.64
CA ILE A 31 -8.08 5.93 9.58
C ILE A 31 -7.38 5.57 10.90
N ALA A 32 -6.58 6.48 11.45
CA ALA A 32 -5.91 6.29 12.73
C ALA A 32 -6.91 6.07 13.87
N PHE A 33 -7.98 6.85 13.91
CA PHE A 33 -9.05 6.67 14.90
C PHE A 33 -9.69 5.27 14.79
N LYS A 34 -9.98 4.80 13.57
CA LYS A 34 -10.49 3.43 13.34
C LYS A 34 -9.49 2.36 13.83
N ALA A 35 -8.20 2.61 13.70
CA ALA A 35 -7.14 1.72 14.16
C ALA A 35 -6.88 1.81 15.68
N GLY A 36 -7.51 2.73 16.39
CA GLY A 36 -7.31 2.97 17.81
C GLY A 36 -6.02 3.72 18.14
N ILE A 37 -5.49 4.47 17.17
CA ILE A 37 -4.30 5.32 17.32
C ILE A 37 -4.77 6.74 17.65
N SER A 38 -4.23 7.30 18.75
CA SER A 38 -4.52 8.68 19.17
C SER A 38 -3.96 9.69 18.16
N GLU A 39 -4.66 10.79 17.96
CA GLU A 39 -4.22 11.88 17.08
C GLU A 39 -2.88 12.48 17.54
N ASP A 40 -2.63 12.54 18.85
CA ASP A 40 -1.37 13.01 19.43
C ASP A 40 -0.16 12.16 19.01
N ALA A 41 -0.38 10.89 18.66
CA ALA A 41 0.65 9.99 18.17
C ALA A 41 0.93 10.14 16.67
N LEU A 42 0.17 10.98 15.96
CA LEU A 42 0.32 11.18 14.52
C LEU A 42 1.25 12.33 14.21
N ILE A 43 2.19 12.10 13.33
CA ILE A 43 2.99 13.13 12.67
C ILE A 43 2.50 13.21 11.22
N PRO A 44 1.62 14.16 10.87
CA PRO A 44 0.98 14.22 9.56
C PRO A 44 2.00 14.43 8.43
N TYR A 45 1.81 13.68 7.35
CA TYR A 45 2.51 13.85 6.09
C TYR A 45 1.47 14.09 4.98
N GLY A 46 1.01 15.33 4.88
CA GLY A 46 -0.17 15.68 4.09
C GLY A 46 -1.48 15.22 4.73
N LYS A 47 -2.52 15.08 3.91
CA LYS A 47 -3.87 14.77 4.39
C LYS A 47 -4.13 13.27 4.58
N TYR A 48 -3.43 12.43 3.84
CA TYR A 48 -3.77 11.02 3.67
C TYR A 48 -2.69 10.06 4.20
N MET A 49 -1.61 10.58 4.75
CA MET A 49 -0.51 9.81 5.33
C MET A 49 -0.04 10.44 6.63
N ALA A 50 0.54 9.64 7.51
CA ALA A 50 1.20 10.10 8.73
C ALA A 50 2.26 9.10 9.16
N LYS A 51 3.26 9.58 9.89
CA LYS A 51 4.12 8.74 10.72
C LYS A 51 3.46 8.59 12.09
N VAL A 52 3.74 7.50 12.76
CA VAL A 52 3.23 7.23 14.11
C VAL A 52 4.40 7.27 15.09
N ASP A 53 4.27 8.05 16.15
CA ASP A 53 5.22 8.03 17.25
C ASP A 53 4.90 6.82 18.16
N PRO A 54 5.74 5.77 18.15
CA PRO A 54 5.48 4.58 18.92
C PRO A 54 5.52 4.80 20.44
N SER A 55 6.17 5.87 20.91
CA SER A 55 6.26 6.19 22.34
C SER A 55 4.91 6.65 22.93
N LEU A 56 4.01 7.12 22.07
CA LEU A 56 2.67 7.60 22.44
C LEU A 56 1.56 6.57 22.18
N VAL A 57 1.90 5.43 21.57
CA VAL A 57 0.96 4.34 21.36
C VAL A 57 0.87 3.50 22.64
N LYS A 58 -0.36 3.33 23.15
CA LYS A 58 -0.58 2.50 24.35
C LYS A 58 -0.42 1.01 24.00
N ASP A 59 0.44 0.33 24.73
CA ASP A 59 0.69 -1.11 24.62
C ASP A 59 -0.14 -1.88 25.66
N ASP A 60 -1.45 -1.72 25.61
CA ASP A 60 -2.38 -2.36 26.55
C ASP A 60 -3.16 -3.53 25.93
N LYS A 61 -2.97 -3.80 24.65
CA LYS A 61 -3.71 -4.83 23.90
C LYS A 61 -2.78 -5.92 23.38
N GLN A 62 -3.16 -7.17 23.67
CA GLN A 62 -2.51 -8.33 23.07
C GLN A 62 -3.25 -8.73 21.78
N GLY A 63 -2.56 -8.60 20.65
CA GLY A 63 -3.03 -9.05 19.35
C GLY A 63 -2.43 -10.39 18.94
N LYS A 64 -3.02 -11.03 17.94
CA LYS A 64 -2.44 -12.20 17.26
C LYS A 64 -1.64 -11.72 16.06
N ILE A 65 -0.46 -12.28 15.87
CA ILE A 65 0.39 -12.00 14.71
C ILE A 65 0.20 -13.10 13.68
N ILE A 66 -0.06 -12.68 12.42
CA ILE A 66 -0.10 -13.57 11.27
C ILE A 66 1.04 -13.18 10.34
N LEU A 67 2.00 -14.06 10.14
CA LEU A 67 3.14 -13.84 9.25
C LEU A 67 2.82 -14.36 7.85
N VAL A 68 2.93 -13.48 6.85
CA VAL A 68 2.87 -13.85 5.44
C VAL A 68 4.28 -13.78 4.84
N THR A 69 4.78 -14.91 4.37
CA THR A 69 6.14 -15.03 3.84
C THR A 69 6.18 -15.91 2.57
N GLY A 70 7.21 -15.75 1.76
CA GLY A 70 7.50 -16.63 0.63
C GLY A 70 8.60 -17.61 0.99
N VAL A 71 8.51 -18.85 0.49
CA VAL A 71 9.52 -19.89 0.74
C VAL A 71 10.80 -19.58 -0.03
N SER A 72 10.69 -19.15 -1.28
CA SER A 72 11.83 -18.81 -2.14
C SER A 72 11.53 -17.55 -2.97
N PRO A 73 12.51 -16.66 -3.16
CA PRO A 73 12.32 -15.49 -4.00
C PRO A 73 12.21 -15.88 -5.49
N THR A 74 11.31 -15.21 -6.21
CA THR A 74 11.17 -15.38 -7.66
C THR A 74 11.39 -14.05 -8.40
N PRO A 75 11.81 -14.07 -9.67
CA PRO A 75 11.96 -12.85 -10.45
C PRO A 75 10.67 -12.03 -10.60
N ALA A 76 9.51 -12.70 -10.66
CA ALA A 76 8.21 -12.05 -10.80
C ALA A 76 7.62 -11.52 -9.49
N GLY A 77 8.16 -11.95 -8.33
CA GLY A 77 7.57 -11.73 -7.01
C GLY A 77 6.64 -12.86 -6.61
N GLU A 78 6.36 -13.01 -5.32
CA GLU A 78 5.55 -14.10 -4.74
C GLU A 78 4.14 -13.64 -4.32
N GLY A 79 3.78 -12.37 -4.58
CA GLY A 79 2.48 -11.83 -4.21
C GLY A 79 2.26 -11.65 -2.69
N LYS A 80 3.32 -11.62 -1.89
CA LYS A 80 3.23 -11.48 -0.43
C LYS A 80 2.42 -10.25 0.00
N SER A 81 2.74 -9.09 -0.55
CA SER A 81 2.05 -7.83 -0.19
C SER A 81 0.58 -7.87 -0.58
N THR A 82 0.25 -8.30 -1.80
CA THR A 82 -1.13 -8.42 -2.28
C THR A 82 -1.93 -9.39 -1.42
N THR A 83 -1.36 -10.55 -1.09
CA THR A 83 -1.99 -11.54 -0.22
C THR A 83 -2.22 -10.99 1.19
N LEU A 84 -1.23 -10.28 1.75
CA LEU A 84 -1.31 -9.73 3.10
C LEU A 84 -2.37 -8.63 3.21
N ILE A 85 -2.45 -7.74 2.21
CA ILE A 85 -3.46 -6.68 2.16
C ILE A 85 -4.85 -7.30 2.00
N GLY A 86 -5.04 -8.19 1.02
CA GLY A 86 -6.33 -8.86 0.81
C GLY A 86 -6.79 -9.67 2.02
N LEU A 87 -5.86 -10.30 2.76
CA LEU A 87 -6.18 -10.99 4.00
C LEU A 87 -6.66 -10.01 5.09
N THR A 88 -6.00 -8.84 5.21
CA THR A 88 -6.39 -7.80 6.17
C THR A 88 -7.77 -7.23 5.85
N ASP A 89 -8.05 -6.97 4.57
CA ASP A 89 -9.37 -6.53 4.10
C ASP A 89 -10.45 -7.58 4.39
N ALA A 90 -10.15 -8.85 4.17
CA ALA A 90 -11.07 -9.93 4.49
C ALA A 90 -11.40 -9.98 6.01
N PHE A 91 -10.42 -9.81 6.89
CA PHE A 91 -10.67 -9.73 8.32
C PHE A 91 -11.54 -8.52 8.68
N THR A 92 -11.27 -7.37 8.09
CA THR A 92 -12.05 -6.14 8.31
C THR A 92 -13.51 -6.34 7.85
N ASN A 93 -13.72 -6.96 6.69
CA ASN A 93 -15.05 -7.28 6.18
C ASN A 93 -15.82 -8.29 7.08
N LEU A 94 -15.10 -9.14 7.79
CA LEU A 94 -15.66 -10.04 8.81
C LEU A 94 -15.85 -9.37 10.17
N GLY A 95 -15.69 -8.04 10.26
CA GLY A 95 -15.85 -7.28 11.50
C GLY A 95 -14.71 -7.51 12.52
N LYS A 96 -13.56 -7.99 12.08
CA LYS A 96 -12.37 -8.16 12.92
C LYS A 96 -11.51 -6.91 12.85
N ASN A 97 -10.94 -6.50 13.98
CA ASN A 97 -9.95 -5.44 14.02
C ASN A 97 -8.59 -6.02 13.56
N ALA A 98 -8.13 -5.60 12.40
CA ALA A 98 -6.88 -6.06 11.80
C ALA A 98 -6.08 -4.87 11.28
N ILE A 99 -4.77 -4.91 11.48
CA ILE A 99 -3.83 -3.91 10.99
C ILE A 99 -2.76 -4.64 10.18
N VAL A 100 -2.50 -4.16 8.97
CA VAL A 100 -1.42 -4.68 8.13
C VAL A 100 -0.11 -3.95 8.46
N ALA A 101 0.98 -4.72 8.60
CA ALA A 101 2.34 -4.20 8.70
C ALA A 101 3.13 -4.63 7.47
N LEU A 102 3.46 -3.70 6.60
CA LEU A 102 4.18 -3.91 5.35
C LEU A 102 5.58 -3.31 5.43
N ARG A 103 6.53 -3.93 4.73
CA ARG A 103 7.80 -3.27 4.47
C ARG A 103 7.61 -2.28 3.33
N GLU A 104 7.90 -1.02 3.58
CA GLU A 104 7.85 0.02 2.57
C GLU A 104 9.15 0.09 1.77
N PRO A 105 9.09 0.10 0.42
CA PRO A 105 10.26 0.35 -0.42
C PRO A 105 10.52 1.85 -0.52
N SER A 106 11.78 2.24 -0.68
CA SER A 106 12.15 3.64 -0.94
C SER A 106 11.68 4.12 -2.31
N LEU A 107 11.75 3.24 -3.32
CA LEU A 107 11.19 3.42 -4.66
C LEU A 107 10.35 2.21 -5.00
N GLY A 108 9.17 2.44 -5.53
CA GLY A 108 8.21 1.39 -5.85
C GLY A 108 7.89 1.25 -7.35
N PRO A 109 6.80 0.57 -7.69
CA PRO A 109 6.40 0.26 -9.07
C PRO A 109 6.19 1.48 -9.96
N VAL A 110 5.84 2.63 -9.41
CA VAL A 110 5.70 3.91 -10.15
C VAL A 110 6.98 4.28 -10.89
N MET A 111 8.14 3.88 -10.34
CA MET A 111 9.45 4.08 -10.97
C MET A 111 9.92 2.86 -11.77
N GLY A 112 9.03 1.92 -12.08
CA GLY A 112 9.36 0.71 -12.82
C GLY A 112 10.16 -0.32 -12.02
N LEU A 113 10.29 -0.15 -10.71
CA LEU A 113 11.01 -1.06 -9.85
C LEU A 113 10.09 -2.16 -9.33
N LYS A 114 10.64 -3.39 -9.21
CA LYS A 114 9.94 -4.55 -8.69
C LYS A 114 9.63 -4.38 -7.20
N GLY A 115 8.46 -4.88 -6.77
CA GLY A 115 8.17 -5.12 -5.36
C GLY A 115 7.65 -3.89 -4.61
N GLY A 116 6.65 -3.21 -5.15
CA GLY A 116 5.92 -2.18 -4.39
C GLY A 116 5.29 -2.73 -3.13
N ALA A 117 5.32 -1.96 -2.04
CA ALA A 117 4.69 -2.31 -0.78
C ALA A 117 3.17 -2.09 -0.81
N ALA A 118 2.65 -1.38 -1.80
CA ALA A 118 1.24 -1.01 -1.86
C ALA A 118 0.28 -2.13 -2.32
N GLY A 119 0.78 -3.31 -2.68
CA GLY A 119 -0.05 -4.40 -3.22
C GLY A 119 -0.37 -4.23 -4.69
N GLY A 120 -1.53 -4.70 -5.15
CA GLY A 120 -1.97 -4.58 -6.53
C GLY A 120 -3.45 -4.95 -6.72
N GLY A 121 -4.03 -4.54 -7.84
CA GLY A 121 -5.44 -4.69 -8.13
C GLY A 121 -6.30 -4.03 -7.06
N TYR A 122 -7.32 -4.73 -6.59
CA TYR A 122 -8.18 -4.27 -5.49
C TYR A 122 -7.57 -4.51 -4.09
N SER A 123 -6.45 -5.25 -4.01
CA SER A 123 -5.71 -5.49 -2.75
C SER A 123 -4.52 -4.55 -2.69
N GLN A 124 -4.76 -3.25 -2.51
CA GLN A 124 -3.71 -2.24 -2.46
C GLN A 124 -3.96 -1.18 -1.39
N VAL A 125 -2.86 -0.57 -0.92
CA VAL A 125 -2.88 0.56 0.00
C VAL A 125 -2.83 1.86 -0.80
N VAL A 126 -3.67 2.80 -0.45
CA VAL A 126 -3.75 4.12 -1.10
C VAL A 126 -3.39 5.24 -0.10
N PRO A 127 -2.78 6.34 -0.55
CA PRO A 127 -2.41 6.72 -1.92
C PRO A 127 -1.15 6.00 -2.42
N MET A 128 -1.30 5.12 -3.41
CA MET A 128 -0.23 4.24 -3.88
C MET A 128 0.99 5.00 -4.42
N GLU A 129 0.77 6.02 -5.24
CA GLU A 129 1.85 6.79 -5.86
C GLU A 129 2.73 7.46 -4.80
N ASN A 130 2.12 8.09 -3.80
CA ASN A 130 2.85 8.78 -2.74
C ASN A 130 3.62 7.80 -1.84
N ILE A 131 3.02 6.65 -1.51
CA ILE A 131 3.66 5.61 -0.69
C ILE A 131 4.88 5.04 -1.41
N ASN A 132 4.82 4.89 -2.74
CA ASN A 132 5.91 4.35 -3.53
C ASN A 132 7.01 5.37 -3.90
N LEU A 133 6.92 6.63 -3.43
CA LEU A 133 7.85 7.71 -3.70
C LEU A 133 8.51 8.23 -2.42
N HIS A 134 9.46 7.47 -1.89
CA HIS A 134 10.33 7.88 -0.76
C HIS A 134 9.60 8.30 0.54
N PHE A 135 8.47 7.72 0.84
CA PHE A 135 7.75 8.03 2.08
C PHE A 135 8.56 7.67 3.35
N THR A 136 9.43 6.66 3.28
CA THR A 136 10.16 6.12 4.45
C THR A 136 11.27 6.99 4.99
N GLY A 137 11.86 7.90 4.18
CA GLY A 137 12.96 8.71 4.69
C GLY A 137 13.65 9.60 3.66
N ASP A 138 14.23 10.67 4.19
CA ASP A 138 14.78 11.76 3.39
C ASP A 138 16.15 11.43 2.77
N PHE A 139 16.97 10.60 3.41
CA PHE A 139 18.31 10.27 2.91
C PHE A 139 18.30 9.68 1.50
N HIS A 140 17.46 8.70 1.25
CA HIS A 140 17.37 8.10 -0.07
C HIS A 140 16.77 9.07 -1.09
N ALA A 141 15.80 9.88 -0.70
CA ALA A 141 15.19 10.90 -1.55
C ALA A 141 16.21 11.97 -1.95
N ILE A 142 16.98 12.51 -1.00
CA ILE A 142 18.03 13.50 -1.24
C ILE A 142 19.13 12.93 -2.12
N THR A 143 19.58 11.70 -1.87
CA THR A 143 20.62 11.04 -2.67
C THR A 143 20.14 10.84 -4.10
N SER A 144 18.91 10.39 -4.31
CA SER A 144 18.34 10.19 -5.65
C SER A 144 18.18 11.50 -6.41
N ALA A 145 17.75 12.56 -5.75
CA ALA A 145 17.63 13.89 -6.34
C ALA A 145 19.02 14.45 -6.74
N ASN A 146 20.02 14.32 -5.87
CA ASN A 146 21.39 14.76 -6.15
C ASN A 146 22.02 14.01 -7.34
N LEU A 147 21.85 12.69 -7.41
CA LEU A 147 22.33 11.89 -8.54
C LEU A 147 21.66 12.30 -9.86
N SER A 148 20.39 12.66 -9.84
CA SER A 148 19.69 13.15 -11.04
C SER A 148 20.25 14.49 -11.52
N LEU A 149 20.60 15.39 -10.60
CA LEU A 149 21.18 16.70 -10.92
C LEU A 149 22.62 16.63 -11.47
N ILE A 150 23.39 15.60 -11.12
CA ILE A 150 24.75 15.40 -11.65
C ILE A 150 24.73 14.97 -13.14
N HIS A 151 23.62 14.42 -13.61
CA HIS A 151 23.49 13.92 -15.00
C HIS A 151 22.83 14.93 -15.94
N ILE A 152 22.50 16.13 -15.49
CA ILE A 152 22.01 17.25 -16.29
C ILE A 152 23.15 18.20 -16.63
#